data_eb1f03a2fca68ba92c48f12d36d1fce8
#
_entry.id   eb1f03a2fca68ba92c48f12d36d1fce8
#
_cell.length_a   1.000
_cell.length_b   1.000
_cell.length_c   1.000
_cell.angle_alpha   90.00
_cell.angle_beta   90.00
_cell.angle_gamma   90.00
#
_symmetry.space_group_name_H-M   'P 1'
#
loop_
_entity.id
_entity.type
_entity.pdbx_description
1 polymer ?
#
loop_
_entity_poly.entity_id
_entity_poly.type
_entity_poly.pdbx_seq_one_letter_code
_entity_poly.pdbx_strand_id
1 'polypeptide(L)'
;MTVAGRMCAKLGKGKVGFADFQDRSGKMQLYVRKDVVGEDQYHIFKRSDLGDFLGVTGEVIKTDMGELTLRVTKLTFLSKALRP
;
A
#
# COMPACT_ATOMS: atom_id res chain seq x y z
N MET A 1 7.84 3.98 -9.76
CA MET A 1 6.45 4.42 -9.96
C MET A 1 5.86 4.94 -8.66
N THR A 2 5.20 6.07 -8.71
CA THR A 2 4.56 6.67 -7.55
C THR A 2 3.07 6.79 -7.83
N VAL A 3 2.25 6.27 -6.92
CA VAL A 3 0.80 6.34 -7.06
C VAL A 3 0.17 6.76 -5.74
N ALA A 4 -0.98 7.40 -5.84
CA ALA A 4 -1.78 7.78 -4.69
C ALA A 4 -3.15 7.14 -4.84
N GLY A 5 -3.69 6.63 -3.78
CA GLY A 5 -4.98 5.99 -3.82
C GLY A 5 -5.49 5.60 -2.45
N ARG A 6 -6.57 4.84 -2.46
CA ARG A 6 -7.29 4.43 -1.25
C ARG A 6 -7.00 2.98 -0.92
N MET A 7 -6.76 2.72 0.34
CA MET A 7 -6.57 1.35 0.82
C MET A 7 -7.93 0.67 0.97
N CYS A 8 -8.13 -0.43 0.26
CA CYS A 8 -9.40 -1.16 0.28
C CYS A 8 -9.39 -2.36 1.21
N ALA A 9 -8.23 -2.98 1.37
CA ALA A 9 -8.07 -4.11 2.28
C ALA A 9 -6.65 -4.14 2.77
N LYS A 10 -6.44 -4.69 3.95
CA LYS A 10 -5.11 -4.75 4.54
C LYS A 10 -4.91 -6.06 5.25
N LEU A 11 -3.81 -6.72 4.96
CA LEU A 11 -3.41 -7.94 5.63
C LEU A 11 -1.93 -7.84 5.97
N GLY A 12 -1.61 -7.83 7.25
CA GLY A 12 -0.23 -7.76 7.70
C GLY A 12 0.13 -8.97 8.53
N LYS A 13 1.35 -9.44 8.37
CA LYS A 13 1.82 -10.59 9.12
C LYS A 13 3.31 -10.42 9.39
N GLY A 14 3.65 -10.12 10.64
CA GLY A 14 5.04 -9.91 11.02
C GLY A 14 5.66 -8.69 10.34
N LYS A 15 6.71 -8.91 9.57
CA LYS A 15 7.46 -7.84 8.91
C LYS A 15 7.00 -7.58 7.48
N VAL A 16 5.95 -8.26 7.04
CA VAL A 16 5.44 -8.15 5.68
C VAL A 16 3.96 -7.84 5.74
N GLY A 17 3.53 -6.92 4.89
CA GLY A 17 2.12 -6.57 4.77
C GLY A 17 1.67 -6.57 3.33
N PHE A 18 0.41 -6.90 3.14
CA PHE A 18 -0.24 -6.84 1.83
C PHE A 18 -1.46 -5.93 1.95
N ALA A 19 -1.78 -5.25 0.89
CA ALA A 19 -2.98 -4.40 0.87
C ALA A 19 -3.55 -4.36 -0.53
N ASP A 20 -4.87 -4.29 -0.61
CA ASP A 20 -5.54 -3.96 -1.85
C ASP A 20 -5.68 -2.44 -1.91
N PHE A 21 -5.27 -1.88 -3.02
CA PHE A 21 -5.14 -0.44 -3.19
C PHE A 21 -5.86 -0.03 -4.46
N GLN A 22 -6.64 1.01 -4.38
CA GLN A 22 -7.38 1.52 -5.52
C GLN A 22 -6.92 2.92 -5.87
N ASP A 23 -6.42 3.10 -7.09
CA ASP A 23 -6.09 4.40 -7.65
C ASP A 23 -7.04 4.72 -8.80
N ARG A 24 -6.69 5.74 -9.58
CA ARG A 24 -7.51 6.14 -10.72
C ARG A 24 -7.59 5.07 -11.81
N SER A 25 -6.55 4.28 -11.95
CA SER A 25 -6.45 3.28 -13.01
C SER A 25 -7.14 1.98 -12.67
N GLY A 26 -7.48 1.78 -11.40
CA GLY A 26 -8.10 0.55 -10.95
C GLY A 26 -7.45 0.03 -9.69
N LYS A 27 -7.58 -1.27 -9.47
CA LYS A 27 -7.06 -1.91 -8.26
C LYS A 27 -5.71 -2.53 -8.50
N MET A 28 -4.86 -2.47 -7.49
CA MET A 28 -3.60 -3.19 -7.48
C MET A 28 -3.33 -3.67 -6.06
N GLN A 29 -2.42 -4.62 -5.94
CA GLN A 29 -2.01 -5.13 -4.65
C GLN A 29 -0.70 -4.45 -4.25
N LEU A 30 -0.60 -4.06 -2.99
CA LEU A 30 0.63 -3.53 -2.43
C LEU A 30 1.34 -4.63 -1.65
N TYR A 31 2.65 -4.68 -1.81
CA TYR A 31 3.51 -5.56 -1.04
C TYR A 31 4.48 -4.68 -0.26
N VAL A 32 4.33 -4.67 1.05
CA VAL A 32 5.10 -3.77 1.92
C VAL A 32 5.96 -4.61 2.85
N ARG A 33 7.27 -4.35 2.83
CA ARG A 33 8.20 -5.03 3.71
C ARG A 33 8.84 -4.03 4.65
N LYS A 34 8.86 -4.37 5.92
CA LYS A 34 9.42 -3.51 6.96
C LYS A 34 10.90 -3.20 6.71
N ASP A 35 11.66 -4.17 6.25
CA ASP A 35 13.09 -4.00 5.99
C ASP A 35 13.39 -3.15 4.75
N VAL A 36 12.39 -2.95 3.90
CA VAL A 36 12.53 -2.12 2.69
C VAL A 36 12.08 -0.70 2.94
N VAL A 37 10.88 -0.53 3.50
CA VAL A 37 10.33 0.82 3.73
C VAL A 37 10.84 1.45 5.02
N GLY A 38 11.32 0.66 5.95
CA GLY A 38 11.75 1.15 7.25
C GLY A 38 10.66 1.07 8.29
N GLU A 39 11.09 1.07 9.56
CA GLU A 39 10.18 0.92 10.70
C GLU A 39 9.11 1.99 10.75
N ASP A 40 9.50 3.25 10.53
CA ASP A 40 8.57 4.37 10.62
C ASP A 40 7.46 4.27 9.57
N GLN A 41 7.85 3.99 8.33
CA GLN A 41 6.87 3.89 7.25
C GLN A 41 6.02 2.64 7.37
N TYR A 42 6.61 1.54 7.82
CA TYR A 42 5.83 0.33 8.06
C TYR A 42 4.82 0.55 9.18
N HIS A 43 5.18 1.32 10.19
CA HIS A 43 4.29 1.69 11.28
C HIS A 43 3.09 2.51 10.76
N ILE A 44 3.34 3.44 9.84
CA ILE A 44 2.29 4.21 9.19
C ILE A 44 1.33 3.27 8.46
N PHE A 45 1.87 2.30 7.74
CA PHE A 45 1.05 1.31 7.04
C PHE A 45 0.19 0.51 8.01
N LYS A 46 0.76 0.06 9.12
CA LYS A 46 0.03 -0.76 10.10
C LYS A 46 -1.09 0.04 10.79
N ARG A 47 -0.87 1.33 11.00
CA ARG A 47 -1.85 2.18 11.68
C ARG A 47 -2.90 2.75 10.74
N SER A 48 -2.70 2.64 9.44
CA SER A 48 -3.67 3.14 8.46
C SER A 48 -4.94 2.31 8.50
N ASP A 49 -6.07 2.98 8.35
CA ASP A 49 -7.36 2.32 8.31
C ASP A 49 -7.79 2.11 6.87
N LEU A 50 -8.77 1.24 6.67
CA LEU A 50 -9.33 1.03 5.35
C LEU A 50 -10.02 2.31 4.89
N GLY A 51 -9.79 2.67 3.63
CA GLY A 51 -10.33 3.89 3.06
C GLY A 51 -9.38 5.08 3.15
N ASP A 52 -8.32 4.98 3.94
CA ASP A 52 -7.34 6.07 4.04
C ASP A 52 -6.59 6.22 2.72
N PHE A 53 -6.23 7.47 2.41
CA PHE A 53 -5.44 7.78 1.22
C PHE A 53 -3.96 7.74 1.54
N LEU A 54 -3.22 6.99 0.74
CA LEU A 54 -1.78 6.84 0.89
C LEU A 54 -1.09 7.14 -0.43
N GLY A 55 0.12 7.68 -0.34
CA GLY A 55 1.01 7.77 -1.48
C GLY A 55 2.07 6.68 -1.35
N VAL A 56 2.25 5.90 -2.40
CA VAL A 56 3.22 4.81 -2.38
C VAL A 56 4.14 4.90 -3.59
N THR A 57 5.39 4.57 -3.36
CA THR A 57 6.40 4.52 -4.41
C THR A 57 7.02 3.13 -4.41
N GLY A 58 7.22 2.57 -5.58
CA GLY A 58 7.82 1.26 -5.67
C GLY A 58 7.88 0.76 -7.10
N GLU A 59 8.14 -0.51 -7.25
CA GLU A 59 8.22 -1.18 -8.53
C GLU A 59 6.96 -1.98 -8.79
N VAL A 60 6.44 -1.84 -10.01
CA VAL A 60 5.30 -2.66 -10.43
C VAL A 60 5.84 -4.01 -10.88
N ILE A 61 5.34 -5.05 -10.27
CA ILE A 61 5.66 -6.42 -10.67
C ILE A 61 4.38 -7.12 -11.08
N LYS A 62 4.51 -8.01 -12.04
CA LYS A 62 3.39 -8.80 -12.51
C LYS A 62 3.57 -10.23 -12.02
N THR A 63 2.56 -10.73 -11.32
CA THR A 63 2.61 -12.10 -10.82
C THR A 63 2.34 -13.09 -11.95
N ASP A 64 2.59 -14.37 -11.69
CA ASP A 64 2.33 -15.43 -12.65
C ASP A 64 0.87 -15.51 -13.05
N MET A 65 -0.02 -15.02 -12.20
CA MET A 65 -1.44 -15.00 -12.49
C MET A 65 -1.88 -13.75 -13.24
N GLY A 66 -0.94 -12.90 -13.61
CA GLY A 66 -1.25 -11.69 -14.35
C GLY A 66 -1.69 -10.51 -13.49
N GLU A 67 -1.66 -10.64 -12.19
CA GLU A 67 -2.05 -9.55 -11.30
C GLU A 67 -0.92 -8.54 -11.14
N LEU A 68 -1.28 -7.26 -11.08
CA LEU A 68 -0.31 -6.21 -10.82
C LEU A 68 -0.11 -6.05 -9.33
N THR A 69 1.15 -6.06 -8.92
CA THR A 69 1.54 -5.85 -7.54
C THR A 69 2.60 -4.76 -7.48
N LEU A 70 2.43 -3.79 -6.60
CA LEU A 70 3.42 -2.75 -6.38
C LEU A 70 4.26 -3.14 -5.17
N ARG A 71 5.55 -3.34 -5.40
CA ARG A 71 6.48 -3.60 -4.32
C ARG A 71 6.91 -2.25 -3.76
N VAL A 72 6.35 -1.91 -2.61
CA VAL A 72 6.48 -0.57 -2.04
C VAL A 72 7.88 -0.38 -1.45
N THR A 73 8.54 0.71 -1.87
CA THR A 73 9.83 1.10 -1.31
C THR A 73 9.70 2.34 -0.43
N LYS A 74 8.63 3.13 -0.65
CA LYS A 74 8.39 4.32 0.14
C LYS A 74 6.88 4.52 0.28
N LEU A 75 6.45 4.95 1.45
CA LEU A 75 5.03 5.10 1.75
C LEU A 75 4.80 6.39 2.52
N THR A 76 3.77 7.15 2.14
CA THR A 76 3.42 8.41 2.77
C THR A 76 1.92 8.42 3.06
N PHE A 77 1.56 8.85 4.25
CA PHE A 77 0.16 9.05 4.62
C PHE A 77 -0.32 10.39 4.05
N LEU A 78 -1.42 10.38 3.33
CA LEU A 78 -1.96 11.57 2.69
C LEU A 78 -3.15 12.14 3.43
N SER A 79 -4.17 11.34 3.67
CA SER A 79 -5.34 11.80 4.41
C SER A 79 -6.13 10.63 4.95
N LYS A 80 -6.89 10.89 6.02
CA LYS A 80 -7.79 9.89 6.58
C LYS A 80 -9.08 9.84 5.79
N ALA A 81 -9.72 8.67 5.81
CA ALA A 81 -11.03 8.53 5.21
C ALA A 81 -12.00 9.46 5.92
N LEU A 82 -12.79 10.18 5.11
CA LEU A 82 -13.84 11.01 5.66
C LEU A 82 -15.06 10.15 5.95
N ARG A 83 -15.58 10.28 7.13
CA ARG A 83 -16.82 9.61 7.50
C ARG A 83 -17.94 10.64 7.51
N PRO A 84 -19.07 10.29 6.89
CA PRO A 84 -20.23 11.18 6.94
C PRO A 84 -20.78 11.29 8.34
#